data_060e90ec40b4618fa4da4418aec4d494
#
_entry.id   060e90ec40b4618fa4da4418aec4d494
#
_cell.length_a   1.000
_cell.length_b   1.000
_cell.length_c   1.000
_cell.angle_alpha   90.00
_cell.angle_beta   90.00
_cell.angle_gamma   90.00
#
_symmetry.space_group_name_H-M   'P 1'
#
loop_
_entity.id
_entity.type
_entity.pdbx_description
1 polymer ?
#
loop_
_entity_poly.entity_id
_entity_poly.type
_entity_poly.pdbx_seq_one_letter_code
_entity_poly.pdbx_strand_id
1 'polypeptide(L)'
;FPKFRLVFPLTKRDKSESIKHFWFALNTELNSIGDKQTKDLSRMYYIPGAYTGAFNFIFDNVGVDIDPEELMFKHPYAEKSNLNNFFDRLPEDIKQEYLKHKKQRLDNTDVHWTSYHDCPFFPKKLGSEYRMITNTGWYHKMYQIMVAIAGNAIKKQYPITAQEISKLCRELDMETGNWYENRPLDTEADRALEYVYRNS
;
A
#
# COMPACT_ATOMS: atom_id res chain seq x y z
N PHE A 1 22.46 22.35 7.30
CA PHE A 1 21.59 23.01 6.33
C PHE A 1 20.42 23.63 7.10
N PRO A 2 20.08 24.91 6.83
CA PRO A 2 18.96 25.55 7.48
C PRO A 2 17.65 24.84 7.07
N LYS A 3 16.77 24.64 8.04
CA LYS A 3 15.41 24.16 7.80
C LYS A 3 14.45 25.35 7.81
N PHE A 4 13.61 25.48 6.81
CA PHE A 4 12.64 26.55 6.75
C PHE A 4 11.26 26.00 6.30
N ARG A 5 10.23 26.79 6.52
CA ARG A 5 8.87 26.54 6.03
C ARG A 5 8.42 27.76 5.26
N LEU A 6 7.76 27.49 4.14
CA LEU A 6 7.00 28.48 3.40
C LEU A 6 5.52 28.28 3.75
N VAL A 7 4.85 29.36 4.10
CA VAL A 7 3.42 29.37 4.43
C VAL A 7 2.76 30.34 3.46
N PHE A 8 1.78 29.84 2.73
CA PHE A 8 1.04 30.62 1.76
C PHE A 8 -0.44 30.66 2.17
N PRO A 9 -1.02 31.85 2.39
CA PRO A 9 -2.46 31.96 2.58
C PRO A 9 -3.19 31.65 1.27
N LEU A 10 -4.38 31.05 1.41
CA LEU A 10 -5.22 30.67 0.27
C LEU A 10 -6.48 31.53 0.26
N THR A 11 -6.94 31.93 -0.91
CA THR A 11 -8.20 32.68 -1.09
C THR A 11 -9.43 31.90 -0.68
N LYS A 12 -9.36 30.56 -0.82
CA LYS A 12 -10.43 29.61 -0.46
C LYS A 12 -9.86 28.26 -0.04
N ARG A 13 -10.67 27.47 0.68
CA ARG A 13 -10.29 26.10 1.02
C ARG A 13 -10.33 25.24 -0.24
N ASP A 14 -9.30 24.43 -0.40
CA ASP A 14 -9.28 23.39 -1.42
C ASP A 14 -9.95 22.10 -0.91
N LYS A 15 -10.44 21.24 -1.82
CA LYS A 15 -11.04 19.96 -1.51
C LYS A 15 -9.96 18.92 -1.23
N SER A 16 -10.23 17.98 -0.34
CA SER A 16 -9.30 16.89 -0.03
C SER A 16 -8.94 16.03 -1.26
N GLU A 17 -9.83 15.95 -2.24
CA GLU A 17 -9.63 15.21 -3.50
C GLU A 17 -8.61 15.85 -4.43
N SER A 18 -8.53 17.18 -4.42
CA SER A 18 -7.62 17.97 -5.27
C SER A 18 -6.24 18.20 -4.66
N ILE A 19 -6.01 17.82 -3.40
CA ILE A 19 -4.78 18.14 -2.67
C ILE A 19 -3.49 17.67 -3.39
N LYS A 20 -3.53 16.54 -4.06
CA LYS A 20 -2.36 16.04 -4.82
C LYS A 20 -2.05 16.94 -6.00
N HIS A 21 -3.10 17.38 -6.72
CA HIS A 21 -2.97 18.30 -7.84
C HIS A 21 -2.47 19.67 -7.35
N PHE A 22 -3.10 20.21 -6.31
CA PHE A 22 -2.69 21.48 -5.72
C PHE A 22 -1.23 21.45 -5.25
N TRP A 23 -0.83 20.39 -4.52
CA TRP A 23 0.56 20.22 -4.08
C TRP A 23 1.54 20.18 -5.27
N PHE A 24 1.18 19.44 -6.33
CA PHE A 24 1.97 19.37 -7.54
C PHE A 24 2.12 20.75 -8.20
N ALA A 25 1.02 21.49 -8.35
CA ALA A 25 0.99 22.80 -8.96
C ALA A 25 1.85 23.80 -8.15
N LEU A 26 1.67 23.82 -6.82
CA LEU A 26 2.45 24.69 -5.94
C LEU A 26 3.94 24.35 -5.98
N ASN A 27 4.28 23.07 -5.92
CA ASN A 27 5.68 22.67 -5.97
C ASN A 27 6.33 22.95 -7.33
N THR A 28 5.57 22.88 -8.42
CA THR A 28 6.02 23.26 -9.77
C THR A 28 6.28 24.76 -9.84
N GLU A 29 5.37 25.57 -9.32
CA GLU A 29 5.55 27.02 -9.25
C GLU A 29 6.81 27.42 -8.46
N LEU A 30 7.13 26.67 -7.41
CA LEU A 30 8.31 26.86 -6.58
C LEU A 30 9.57 26.14 -7.12
N ASN A 31 9.62 25.78 -8.39
CA ASN A 31 10.74 25.09 -9.02
C ASN A 31 11.15 23.78 -8.28
N SER A 32 10.18 23.06 -7.74
CA SER A 32 10.37 21.76 -7.09
C SER A 32 11.25 21.79 -5.83
N ILE A 33 11.29 22.90 -5.10
CA ILE A 33 12.02 23.00 -3.82
C ILE A 33 11.29 22.35 -2.64
N GLY A 34 9.99 22.05 -2.78
CA GLY A 34 9.18 21.44 -1.73
C GLY A 34 9.56 19.97 -1.48
N ASP A 35 9.46 19.54 -0.22
CA ASP A 35 9.68 18.15 0.16
C ASP A 35 8.58 17.26 -0.44
N LYS A 36 8.98 16.31 -1.28
CA LYS A 36 8.08 15.37 -1.98
C LYS A 36 7.24 14.49 -1.05
N GLN A 37 7.62 14.39 0.22
CA GLN A 37 6.89 13.61 1.22
C GLN A 37 5.74 14.38 1.87
N THR A 38 5.60 15.70 1.64
CA THR A 38 4.64 16.57 2.33
C THR A 38 3.30 16.77 1.59
N LYS A 39 2.92 15.84 0.74
CA LYS A 39 1.71 15.91 -0.10
C LYS A 39 0.43 15.33 0.52
N ASP A 40 0.43 15.02 1.80
CA ASP A 40 -0.72 14.47 2.51
C ASP A 40 -1.31 15.47 3.52
N LEU A 41 -2.63 15.40 3.73
CA LEU A 41 -3.36 16.25 4.67
C LEU A 41 -3.19 15.85 6.14
N SER A 42 -2.73 14.64 6.39
CA SER A 42 -2.64 14.08 7.75
C SER A 42 -1.36 14.44 8.47
N ARG A 43 -0.46 15.16 7.81
CA ARG A 43 0.84 15.50 8.37
C ARG A 43 0.74 16.52 9.48
N MET A 44 1.26 16.16 10.64
CA MET A 44 1.43 17.09 11.75
C MET A 44 2.69 17.95 11.58
N TYR A 45 2.57 19.20 11.93
CA TYR A 45 3.67 20.15 12.00
C TYR A 45 3.91 20.55 13.45
N TYR A 46 5.17 20.45 13.87
CA TYR A 46 5.55 20.97 15.19
C TYR A 46 5.46 22.49 15.21
N ILE A 47 5.02 23.04 16.31
CA ILE A 47 5.07 24.50 16.56
C ILE A 47 6.54 24.92 16.51
N PRO A 48 6.90 26.00 15.80
CA PRO A 48 8.24 26.53 15.83
C PRO A 48 8.64 26.89 17.25
N GLY A 49 9.77 26.38 17.69
CA GLY A 49 10.33 26.69 19.00
C GLY A 49 11.71 27.33 18.87
N ALA A 50 12.00 28.29 19.72
CA ALA A 50 13.32 28.87 19.85
C ALA A 50 14.09 28.08 20.93
N TYR A 51 15.19 27.45 20.51
CA TYR A 51 16.12 26.80 21.44
C TYR A 51 17.28 27.73 21.76
N THR A 52 17.82 27.61 22.96
CA THR A 52 18.99 28.38 23.37
C THR A 52 20.13 28.20 22.38
N GLY A 53 20.63 29.30 21.83
CA GLY A 53 21.69 29.31 20.83
C GLY A 53 21.25 29.03 19.37
N ALA A 54 19.95 28.82 19.12
CA ALA A 54 19.42 28.69 17.76
C ALA A 54 19.10 30.07 17.17
N PHE A 55 19.44 30.24 15.90
CA PHE A 55 19.08 31.42 15.15
C PHE A 55 17.75 31.14 14.43
N ASN A 56 16.67 31.76 14.92
CA ASN A 56 15.33 31.65 14.34
C ASN A 56 14.90 33.01 13.78
N PHE A 57 14.29 33.01 12.62
CA PHE A 57 13.72 34.22 12.04
C PHE A 57 12.40 33.91 11.34
N ILE A 58 11.55 34.91 11.24
CA ILE A 58 10.32 34.90 10.46
C ILE A 58 10.45 36.04 9.45
N PHE A 59 10.29 35.71 8.18
CA PHE A 59 10.05 36.69 7.14
C PHE A 59 8.56 36.74 6.89
N ASP A 60 7.97 37.89 7.07
CA ASP A 60 6.61 38.17 6.67
C ASP A 60 6.66 39.07 5.42
N ASN A 61 6.04 38.59 4.36
CA ASN A 61 6.01 39.29 3.08
C ASN A 61 4.55 39.50 2.68
N VAL A 62 4.16 40.76 2.57
CA VAL A 62 2.81 41.10 2.12
C VAL A 62 2.70 40.79 0.63
N GLY A 63 1.89 39.80 0.30
CA GLY A 63 1.67 39.32 -1.05
C GLY A 63 0.17 39.14 -1.35
N VAL A 64 -0.11 38.45 -2.43
CA VAL A 64 -1.46 38.08 -2.83
C VAL A 64 -1.71 36.63 -2.40
N ASP A 65 -2.89 36.37 -1.85
CA ASP A 65 -3.32 35.01 -1.49
C ASP A 65 -3.39 34.14 -2.75
N ILE A 66 -2.99 32.89 -2.60
CA ILE A 66 -3.01 31.93 -3.72
C ILE A 66 -4.44 31.44 -3.97
N ASP A 67 -4.92 31.57 -5.19
CA ASP A 67 -6.11 30.86 -5.64
C ASP A 67 -5.74 29.43 -6.06
N PRO A 68 -6.24 28.40 -5.36
CA PRO A 68 -5.90 27.00 -5.65
C PRO A 68 -6.34 26.57 -7.06
N GLU A 69 -7.51 27.02 -7.53
CA GLU A 69 -8.03 26.62 -8.86
C GLU A 69 -7.22 27.25 -9.98
N GLU A 70 -6.88 28.54 -9.85
CA GLU A 70 -6.04 29.22 -10.83
C GLU A 70 -4.66 28.57 -10.94
N LEU A 71 -4.05 28.25 -9.79
CA LEU A 71 -2.75 27.58 -9.74
C LEU A 71 -2.79 26.18 -10.37
N MET A 72 -3.83 25.39 -10.06
CA MET A 72 -4.02 24.08 -10.65
C MET A 72 -4.31 24.14 -12.17
N PHE A 73 -5.02 25.16 -12.61
CA PHE A 73 -5.25 25.39 -14.05
C PHE A 73 -3.95 25.72 -14.79
N LYS A 74 -3.09 26.52 -14.18
CA LYS A 74 -1.75 26.87 -14.72
C LYS A 74 -0.84 25.65 -14.86
N HIS A 75 -0.95 24.69 -13.94
CA HIS A 75 -0.13 23.47 -13.87
C HIS A 75 -0.99 22.21 -13.92
N PRO A 76 -1.43 21.77 -15.09
CA PRO A 76 -2.25 20.57 -15.23
C PRO A 76 -1.53 19.34 -14.66
N TYR A 77 -2.22 18.58 -13.82
CA TYR A 77 -1.72 17.38 -13.20
C TYR A 77 -2.35 16.15 -13.84
N ALA A 78 -1.54 15.39 -14.56
CA ALA A 78 -1.93 14.04 -14.92
C ALA A 78 -1.46 13.10 -13.81
N GLU A 79 -2.40 12.55 -13.03
CA GLU A 79 -2.05 11.48 -12.10
C GLU A 79 -1.36 10.39 -12.93
N LYS A 80 -0.08 10.16 -12.66
CA LYS A 80 0.58 8.98 -13.22
C LYS A 80 -0.16 7.80 -12.63
N SER A 81 -1.09 7.27 -13.40
CA SER A 81 -1.70 6.01 -13.05
C SER A 81 -0.53 5.06 -12.80
N ASN A 82 -0.49 4.41 -11.64
CA ASN A 82 0.46 3.35 -11.35
C ASN A 82 0.21 2.10 -12.24
N LEU A 83 -0.33 2.33 -13.44
CA LEU A 83 -0.54 1.35 -14.49
C LEU A 83 0.80 0.93 -15.11
N ASN A 84 1.79 0.66 -14.26
CA ASN A 84 3.04 0.04 -14.70
C ASN A 84 2.84 -1.41 -15.14
N ASN A 85 1.69 -1.99 -14.78
CA ASN A 85 1.37 -3.35 -15.16
C ASN A 85 0.45 -3.33 -16.40
N PHE A 86 0.85 -4.01 -17.46
CA PHE A 86 0.04 -4.16 -18.69
C PHE A 86 -1.37 -4.66 -18.38
N PHE A 87 -1.49 -5.54 -17.37
CA PHE A 87 -2.76 -6.08 -16.89
C PHE A 87 -3.75 -5.00 -16.44
N ASP A 88 -3.29 -3.96 -15.74
CA ASP A 88 -4.14 -2.88 -15.24
C ASP A 88 -4.74 -2.00 -16.34
N ARG A 89 -4.14 -2.04 -17.55
CA ARG A 89 -4.61 -1.32 -18.74
C ARG A 89 -5.67 -2.05 -19.55
N LEU A 90 -5.86 -3.34 -19.26
CA LEU A 90 -6.86 -4.14 -19.99
C LEU A 90 -8.28 -3.76 -19.56
N PRO A 91 -9.27 -3.84 -20.48
CA PRO A 91 -10.69 -3.79 -20.15
C PRO A 91 -11.07 -4.87 -19.13
N GLU A 92 -12.08 -4.61 -18.30
CA GLU A 92 -12.40 -5.50 -17.18
C GLU A 92 -12.88 -6.89 -17.62
N ASP A 93 -13.59 -6.98 -18.73
CA ASP A 93 -14.01 -8.23 -19.38
C ASP A 93 -12.79 -9.11 -19.75
N ILE A 94 -11.79 -8.52 -20.38
CA ILE A 94 -10.56 -9.20 -20.75
C ILE A 94 -9.74 -9.61 -19.53
N LYS A 95 -9.72 -8.79 -18.47
CA LYS A 95 -9.09 -9.18 -17.22
C LYS A 95 -9.72 -10.43 -16.61
N GLN A 96 -11.04 -10.47 -16.58
CA GLN A 96 -11.80 -11.61 -16.05
C GLN A 96 -11.58 -12.87 -16.87
N GLU A 97 -11.57 -12.75 -18.18
CA GLU A 97 -11.30 -13.87 -19.08
C GLU A 97 -9.86 -14.40 -18.90
N TYR A 98 -8.88 -13.51 -18.82
CA TYR A 98 -7.49 -13.88 -18.54
C TYR A 98 -7.33 -14.62 -17.21
N LEU A 99 -7.94 -14.11 -16.14
CA LEU A 99 -7.90 -14.75 -14.82
C LEU A 99 -8.58 -16.12 -14.83
N LYS A 100 -9.71 -16.24 -15.52
CA LYS A 100 -10.42 -17.52 -15.69
C LYS A 100 -9.57 -18.54 -16.43
N HIS A 101 -8.96 -18.15 -17.55
CA HIS A 101 -8.08 -19.01 -18.34
C HIS A 101 -6.84 -19.44 -17.55
N LYS A 102 -6.28 -18.54 -16.75
CA LYS A 102 -5.14 -18.84 -15.89
C LYS A 102 -5.48 -19.84 -14.79
N LYS A 103 -6.66 -19.70 -14.17
CA LYS A 103 -7.18 -20.67 -13.18
C LYS A 103 -7.41 -22.07 -13.82
N GLN A 104 -7.89 -22.13 -15.06
CA GLN A 104 -8.14 -23.40 -15.76
C GLN A 104 -6.87 -24.18 -16.09
N ARG A 105 -5.69 -23.54 -16.08
CA ARG A 105 -4.40 -24.21 -16.31
C ARG A 105 -3.77 -24.80 -15.05
N LEU A 106 -4.40 -24.60 -13.89
CA LEU A 106 -3.96 -25.18 -12.63
C LEU A 106 -4.67 -26.52 -12.44
N ASP A 107 -4.00 -27.60 -12.78
CA ASP A 107 -4.55 -28.96 -12.85
C ASP A 107 -3.87 -29.96 -11.90
N ASN A 108 -2.83 -29.52 -11.18
CA ASN A 108 -2.12 -30.38 -10.24
C ASN A 108 -2.89 -30.51 -8.93
N THR A 109 -3.75 -31.53 -8.83
CA THR A 109 -4.55 -31.86 -7.63
C THR A 109 -3.96 -33.00 -6.79
N ASP A 110 -2.81 -33.54 -7.16
CA ASP A 110 -2.19 -34.69 -6.49
C ASP A 110 -1.47 -34.32 -5.19
N VAL A 111 -1.52 -33.04 -4.80
CA VAL A 111 -0.84 -32.54 -3.60
C VAL A 111 -1.81 -32.55 -2.42
N HIS A 112 -1.50 -33.35 -1.40
CA HIS A 112 -2.29 -33.42 -0.18
C HIS A 112 -1.48 -32.94 1.01
N TRP A 113 -2.14 -32.25 1.93
CA TRP A 113 -1.59 -31.83 3.23
C TRP A 113 -2.69 -31.79 4.29
N THR A 114 -2.31 -31.89 5.54
CA THR A 114 -3.23 -31.87 6.67
C THR A 114 -3.14 -30.59 7.48
N SER A 115 -1.96 -29.96 7.52
CA SER A 115 -1.68 -28.75 8.28
C SER A 115 -0.65 -27.89 7.57
N TYR A 116 -0.38 -26.67 8.12
CA TYR A 116 0.66 -25.81 7.53
C TYR A 116 2.10 -26.36 7.73
N HIS A 117 2.30 -27.34 8.62
CA HIS A 117 3.60 -27.98 8.84
C HIS A 117 4.03 -28.84 7.66
N ASP A 118 3.09 -29.55 7.07
CA ASP A 118 3.30 -30.48 5.95
C ASP A 118 2.92 -29.90 4.59
N CYS A 119 2.28 -28.72 4.57
CA CYS A 119 1.91 -28.05 3.34
C CYS A 119 3.15 -27.63 2.51
N PRO A 120 3.29 -28.15 1.27
CA PRO A 120 4.47 -27.89 0.42
C PRO A 120 4.53 -26.46 -0.12
N PHE A 121 3.47 -25.69 0.02
CA PHE A 121 3.39 -24.30 -0.41
C PHE A 121 3.69 -23.32 0.72
N PHE A 122 3.69 -23.79 1.96
CA PHE A 122 3.85 -22.95 3.13
C PHE A 122 5.29 -22.41 3.24
N PRO A 123 5.48 -21.08 3.39
CA PRO A 123 6.80 -20.45 3.46
C PRO A 123 7.38 -20.59 4.88
N LYS A 124 8.09 -21.67 5.16
CA LYS A 124 8.61 -22.01 6.50
C LYS A 124 9.40 -20.87 7.16
N LYS A 125 10.20 -20.12 6.39
CA LYS A 125 10.96 -18.98 6.89
C LYS A 125 10.04 -17.87 7.41
N LEU A 126 9.04 -17.46 6.61
CA LEU A 126 8.09 -16.43 7.03
C LEU A 126 7.24 -16.88 8.22
N GLY A 127 6.88 -18.18 8.30
CA GLY A 127 6.19 -18.74 9.44
C GLY A 127 7.04 -18.68 10.72
N SER A 128 8.32 -18.98 10.64
CA SER A 128 9.25 -18.82 11.77
C SER A 128 9.38 -17.37 12.22
N GLU A 129 9.48 -16.43 11.28
CA GLU A 129 9.51 -14.98 11.57
C GLU A 129 8.21 -14.51 12.23
N TYR A 130 7.06 -15.05 11.81
CA TYR A 130 5.76 -14.73 12.40
C TYR A 130 5.68 -15.16 13.87
N ARG A 131 6.18 -16.36 14.21
CA ARG A 131 6.21 -16.86 15.58
C ARG A 131 7.08 -16.03 16.53
N MET A 132 8.05 -15.28 16.00
CA MET A 132 8.91 -14.40 16.79
C MET A 132 8.30 -13.02 17.08
N ILE A 133 7.14 -12.72 16.50
CA ILE A 133 6.46 -11.45 16.72
C ILE A 133 5.80 -11.44 18.09
N THR A 134 6.02 -10.39 18.87
CA THR A 134 5.49 -10.25 20.22
C THR A 134 4.38 -9.21 20.34
N ASN A 135 4.36 -8.16 19.51
CA ASN A 135 3.41 -7.07 19.69
C ASN A 135 2.94 -6.39 18.39
N THR A 136 3.83 -6.10 17.44
CA THR A 136 3.48 -5.34 16.23
C THR A 136 4.03 -6.00 14.98
N GLY A 137 3.44 -5.68 13.81
CA GLY A 137 3.91 -6.20 12.51
C GLY A 137 3.29 -7.54 12.08
N TRP A 138 2.51 -8.21 12.95
CA TRP A 138 1.86 -9.48 12.67
C TRP A 138 0.91 -9.40 11.45
N TYR A 139 0.17 -8.31 11.29
CA TYR A 139 -0.74 -8.11 10.17
C TYR A 139 -0.01 -8.13 8.82
N HIS A 140 1.03 -7.32 8.68
CA HIS A 140 1.83 -7.27 7.46
C HIS A 140 2.53 -8.60 7.16
N LYS A 141 3.06 -9.25 8.20
CA LYS A 141 3.73 -10.55 8.05
C LYS A 141 2.76 -11.65 7.64
N MET A 142 1.55 -11.66 8.20
CA MET A 142 0.51 -12.63 7.81
C MET A 142 0.14 -12.47 6.33
N TYR A 143 -0.05 -11.24 5.87
CA TYR A 143 -0.32 -10.99 4.45
C TYR A 143 0.83 -11.45 3.55
N GLN A 144 2.08 -11.24 3.94
CA GLN A 144 3.24 -11.78 3.21
C GLN A 144 3.23 -13.31 3.13
N ILE A 145 2.82 -13.98 4.20
CA ILE A 145 2.67 -15.45 4.22
C ILE A 145 1.60 -15.88 3.22
N MET A 146 0.42 -15.25 3.23
CA MET A 146 -0.67 -15.56 2.29
C MET A 146 -0.23 -15.40 0.83
N VAL A 147 0.43 -14.30 0.50
CA VAL A 147 0.97 -14.04 -0.85
C VAL A 147 2.01 -15.11 -1.22
N ALA A 148 2.87 -15.50 -0.31
CA ALA A 148 3.88 -16.52 -0.56
C ALA A 148 3.27 -17.91 -0.76
N ILE A 149 2.24 -18.30 0.02
CA ILE A 149 1.49 -19.56 -0.16
C ILE A 149 0.86 -19.58 -1.56
N ALA A 150 0.13 -18.53 -1.92
CA ALA A 150 -0.50 -18.41 -3.23
C ALA A 150 0.52 -18.50 -4.38
N GLY A 151 1.64 -17.77 -4.28
CA GLY A 151 2.69 -17.80 -5.28
C GLY A 151 3.38 -19.17 -5.43
N ASN A 152 3.62 -19.86 -4.32
CA ASN A 152 4.21 -21.19 -4.32
C ASN A 152 3.26 -22.23 -4.90
N ALA A 153 1.96 -22.15 -4.61
CA ALA A 153 0.95 -23.04 -5.15
C ALA A 153 0.82 -22.87 -6.68
N ILE A 154 0.74 -21.63 -7.16
CA ILE A 154 0.66 -21.33 -8.60
C ILE A 154 1.90 -21.81 -9.35
N LYS A 155 3.10 -21.66 -8.79
CA LYS A 155 4.34 -22.20 -9.38
C LYS A 155 4.32 -23.71 -9.54
N LYS A 156 3.59 -24.41 -8.68
CA LYS A 156 3.40 -25.87 -8.73
C LYS A 156 2.13 -26.27 -9.46
N GLN A 157 1.48 -25.33 -10.11
CA GLN A 157 0.22 -25.51 -10.86
C GLN A 157 -0.95 -26.03 -10.01
N TYR A 158 -0.92 -25.79 -8.70
CA TYR A 158 -1.98 -26.19 -7.77
C TYR A 158 -3.04 -25.10 -7.66
N PRO A 159 -4.34 -25.44 -7.81
CA PRO A 159 -5.46 -24.49 -7.77
C PRO A 159 -5.87 -24.13 -6.33
N ILE A 160 -4.93 -23.56 -5.57
CA ILE A 160 -5.19 -23.20 -4.17
C ILE A 160 -6.34 -22.21 -4.04
N THR A 161 -7.17 -22.41 -3.04
CA THR A 161 -8.32 -21.55 -2.71
C THR A 161 -7.99 -20.60 -1.56
N ALA A 162 -8.75 -19.49 -1.48
CA ALA A 162 -8.62 -18.57 -0.35
C ALA A 162 -8.94 -19.24 0.99
N GLN A 163 -9.88 -20.18 1.02
CA GLN A 163 -10.24 -20.96 2.20
C GLN A 163 -9.08 -21.83 2.69
N GLU A 164 -8.35 -22.48 1.78
CA GLU A 164 -7.16 -23.27 2.15
C GLU A 164 -6.05 -22.37 2.70
N ILE A 165 -5.79 -21.22 2.07
CA ILE A 165 -4.82 -20.23 2.56
C ILE A 165 -5.22 -19.74 3.96
N SER A 166 -6.48 -19.36 4.12
CA SER A 166 -7.04 -18.89 5.40
C SER A 166 -6.91 -19.93 6.48
N LYS A 167 -7.21 -21.21 6.19
CA LYS A 167 -7.08 -22.31 7.13
C LYS A 167 -5.63 -22.49 7.61
N LEU A 168 -4.67 -22.56 6.69
CA LEU A 168 -3.25 -22.67 7.02
C LEU A 168 -2.75 -21.49 7.88
N CYS A 169 -3.17 -20.29 7.54
CA CYS A 169 -2.83 -19.07 8.29
C CYS A 169 -3.49 -19.04 9.66
N ARG A 170 -4.72 -19.54 9.80
CA ARG A 170 -5.42 -19.66 11.07
C ARG A 170 -4.72 -20.64 12.01
N GLU A 171 -4.30 -21.77 11.50
CA GLU A 171 -3.55 -22.75 12.29
C GLU A 171 -2.25 -22.14 12.85
N LEU A 172 -1.47 -21.43 12.02
CA LEU A 172 -0.26 -20.75 12.47
C LEU A 172 -0.57 -19.67 13.53
N ASP A 173 -1.62 -18.87 13.33
CA ASP A 173 -1.99 -17.78 14.23
C ASP A 173 -2.43 -18.32 15.61
N MET A 174 -3.19 -19.40 15.64
CA MET A 174 -3.62 -20.08 16.89
C MET A 174 -2.45 -20.65 17.70
N GLU A 175 -1.39 -21.08 17.05
CA GLU A 175 -0.16 -21.55 17.73
C GLU A 175 0.72 -20.41 18.25
N THR A 176 0.37 -19.18 17.94
CA THR A 176 1.15 -17.98 18.29
C THR A 176 0.34 -17.05 19.20
N GLY A 177 0.12 -15.81 18.76
CA GLY A 177 -0.59 -14.79 19.53
C GLY A 177 -2.11 -14.79 19.35
N ASN A 178 -2.67 -15.62 18.47
CA ASN A 178 -4.08 -15.66 18.09
C ASN A 178 -4.67 -14.27 17.79
N TRP A 179 -3.87 -13.41 17.10
CA TRP A 179 -4.23 -12.01 16.82
C TRP A 179 -5.40 -11.86 15.84
N TYR A 180 -5.69 -12.93 15.09
CA TYR A 180 -6.81 -12.96 14.14
C TYR A 180 -8.07 -13.62 14.67
N GLU A 181 -8.18 -13.90 15.97
CA GLU A 181 -9.35 -14.58 16.57
C GLU A 181 -10.69 -14.00 16.07
N ASN A 182 -10.81 -12.67 16.07
CA ASN A 182 -12.01 -11.95 15.68
C ASN A 182 -11.88 -11.21 14.33
N ARG A 183 -10.96 -11.65 13.46
CA ARG A 183 -10.72 -11.00 12.16
C ARG A 183 -10.91 -11.96 10.99
N PRO A 184 -11.50 -11.48 9.87
CA PRO A 184 -11.71 -12.30 8.69
C PRO A 184 -10.38 -12.53 7.96
N LEU A 185 -9.87 -13.76 7.96
CA LEU A 185 -8.71 -14.15 7.17
C LEU A 185 -9.07 -14.45 5.71
N ASP A 186 -10.29 -14.87 5.44
CA ASP A 186 -10.73 -15.24 4.08
C ASP A 186 -10.65 -14.07 3.12
N THR A 187 -11.11 -12.88 3.53
CA THR A 187 -11.02 -11.67 2.70
C THR A 187 -9.57 -11.27 2.41
N GLU A 188 -8.66 -11.44 3.36
CA GLU A 188 -7.23 -11.14 3.16
C GLU A 188 -6.58 -12.19 2.25
N ALA A 189 -6.98 -13.47 2.39
CA ALA A 189 -6.51 -14.54 1.53
C ALA A 189 -6.99 -14.37 0.08
N ASP A 190 -8.24 -13.94 -0.14
CA ASP A 190 -8.75 -13.59 -1.48
C ASP A 190 -7.93 -12.48 -2.12
N ARG A 191 -7.66 -11.42 -1.38
CA ARG A 191 -6.82 -10.31 -1.87
C ARG A 191 -5.40 -10.75 -2.21
N ALA A 192 -4.81 -11.59 -1.37
CA ALA A 192 -3.47 -12.13 -1.59
C ALA A 192 -3.43 -13.01 -2.85
N LEU A 193 -4.44 -13.86 -3.04
CA LEU A 193 -4.58 -14.71 -4.19
C LEU A 193 -4.77 -13.90 -5.48
N GLU A 194 -5.66 -12.91 -5.46
CA GLU A 194 -5.87 -11.99 -6.57
C GLU A 194 -4.60 -11.22 -6.94
N TYR A 195 -3.88 -10.71 -5.92
CA TYR A 195 -2.59 -10.04 -6.14
C TYR A 195 -1.60 -10.92 -6.88
N VAL A 196 -1.47 -12.19 -6.49
CA VAL A 196 -0.55 -13.12 -7.14
C VAL A 196 -1.00 -13.45 -8.57
N TYR A 197 -2.31 -13.65 -8.79
CA TYR A 197 -2.83 -13.88 -10.15
C TYR A 197 -2.56 -12.72 -11.11
N ARG A 198 -2.60 -11.48 -10.61
CA ARG A 198 -2.32 -10.29 -11.42
C ARG A 198 -0.82 -10.13 -11.75
N ASN A 199 0.06 -10.62 -10.89
CA ASN A 199 1.50 -10.35 -10.96
C ASN A 199 2.36 -11.58 -11.34
N SER A 200 1.75 -12.74 -11.61
CA SER A 200 2.47 -13.98 -11.94
C SER A 200 2.49 -14.32 -13.44
#